data_fd27296024b147ee6a4ecff6c0564d4e
#
_entry.id   fd27296024b147ee6a4ecff6c0564d4e
#
_cell.length_a   1.000
_cell.length_b   1.000
_cell.length_c   1.000
_cell.angle_alpha   90.00
_cell.angle_beta   90.00
_cell.angle_gamma   90.00
#
_symmetry.space_group_name_H-M   'P 1'
#
loop_
_entity.id
_entity.type
_entity.pdbx_description
1 polymer ?
#
loop_
_entity_poly.entity_id
_entity_poly.type
_entity_poly.pdbx_seq_one_letter_code
_entity_poly.pdbx_strand_id
1 'polypeptide(L)'
;MFSMTGFAVWPIYLLDLQSLWFLSNSEAGWVSGSFYIGYVIATPFLVSLTDTFDARKLYCFSSLLGCLGLLLFSFLASNVFNASIYWALVGAGLAGTYMPGLQILNSRLNKISREKYVAVYTSFFGLGVAFSFSIFGILKSYNVSWEDAFLFASIILFLSAFPLLLFSGEEIEERKKKSYQGIIKVIVPIFTT
;
A
#
# COMPACT_ATOMS: atom_id res chain seq x y z
N MET A 1 5.90 4.59 -5.49
CA MET A 1 6.58 3.63 -6.37
C MET A 1 6.93 2.34 -5.63
N PHE A 2 7.76 2.38 -4.60
CA PHE A 2 8.19 1.17 -3.87
C PHE A 2 7.07 0.38 -3.18
N SER A 3 5.97 1.01 -2.78
CA SER A 3 4.79 0.31 -2.22
C SER A 3 4.11 -0.65 -3.20
N MET A 4 4.37 -0.50 -4.51
CA MET A 4 3.87 -1.38 -5.56
C MET A 4 4.79 -2.56 -5.86
N THR A 5 5.98 -2.62 -5.27
CA THR A 5 6.98 -3.64 -5.63
C THR A 5 6.50 -5.07 -5.37
N GLY A 6 5.68 -5.29 -4.33
CA GLY A 6 5.13 -6.62 -4.05
C GLY A 6 4.00 -7.08 -4.99
N PHE A 7 3.48 -6.20 -5.86
CA PHE A 7 2.30 -6.51 -6.68
C PHE A 7 2.52 -7.65 -7.67
N ALA A 8 3.69 -7.69 -8.32
CA ALA A 8 3.95 -8.64 -9.40
C ALA A 8 4.53 -9.98 -8.93
N VAL A 9 4.87 -10.15 -7.65
CA VAL A 9 5.53 -11.36 -7.18
C VAL A 9 4.64 -12.61 -7.39
N TRP A 10 3.37 -12.55 -7.01
CA TRP A 10 2.42 -13.64 -7.23
C TRP A 10 2.24 -13.98 -8.72
N PRO A 11 1.85 -13.05 -9.63
CA PRO A 11 1.63 -13.42 -11.02
C PRO A 11 2.88 -13.93 -11.73
N ILE A 12 4.08 -13.52 -11.33
CA ILE A 12 5.32 -14.03 -11.93
C ILE A 12 5.63 -15.47 -11.49
N TYR A 13 5.39 -15.80 -10.24
CA TYR A 13 5.62 -17.14 -9.69
C TYR A 13 4.38 -18.05 -9.74
N LEU A 14 3.27 -17.56 -10.30
CA LEU A 14 2.00 -18.28 -10.35
C LEU A 14 2.13 -19.69 -10.92
N LEU A 15 2.80 -19.87 -12.06
CA LEU A 15 2.93 -21.16 -12.71
C LEU A 15 3.78 -22.15 -11.89
N ASP A 16 4.80 -21.65 -11.20
CA ASP A 16 5.65 -22.47 -10.35
C ASP A 16 4.86 -22.95 -9.11
N LEU A 17 4.13 -22.02 -8.47
CA LEU A 17 3.27 -22.33 -7.33
C LEU A 17 2.08 -23.23 -7.72
N GLN A 18 1.52 -23.02 -8.91
CA GLN A 18 0.46 -23.86 -9.44
C GLN A 18 0.94 -25.30 -9.64
N SER A 19 2.15 -25.49 -10.17
CA SER A 19 2.74 -26.81 -10.33
C SER A 19 3.14 -27.44 -9.00
N LEU A 20 3.72 -26.65 -8.08
CA LEU A 20 4.19 -27.11 -6.77
C LEU A 20 3.06 -27.56 -5.85
N TRP A 21 1.95 -26.81 -5.83
CA TRP A 21 0.80 -27.10 -4.96
C TRP A 21 -0.33 -27.81 -5.70
N PHE A 22 -0.13 -28.23 -6.96
CA PHE A 22 -1.12 -28.90 -7.80
C PHE A 22 -2.45 -28.14 -7.90
N LEU A 23 -2.36 -26.80 -8.03
CA LEU A 23 -3.54 -25.95 -8.09
C LEU A 23 -4.27 -26.07 -9.43
N SER A 24 -5.59 -26.18 -9.37
CA SER A 24 -6.44 -25.97 -10.53
C SER A 24 -6.41 -24.48 -10.96
N ASN A 25 -6.79 -24.20 -12.21
CA ASN A 25 -6.88 -22.84 -12.70
C ASN A 25 -7.85 -21.96 -11.88
N SER A 26 -8.93 -22.57 -11.35
CA SER A 26 -9.89 -21.89 -10.49
C SER A 26 -9.28 -21.50 -9.14
N GLU A 27 -8.51 -22.38 -8.53
CA GLU A 27 -7.82 -22.10 -7.25
C GLU A 27 -6.74 -21.03 -7.42
N ALA A 28 -5.94 -21.10 -8.48
CA ALA A 28 -4.96 -20.08 -8.82
C ALA A 28 -5.63 -18.71 -9.06
N GLY A 29 -6.78 -18.70 -9.73
CA GLY A 29 -7.63 -17.52 -9.92
C GLY A 29 -8.19 -16.98 -8.59
N TRP A 30 -8.59 -17.87 -7.67
CA TRP A 30 -9.08 -17.50 -6.35
C TRP A 30 -8.01 -16.81 -5.51
N VAL A 31 -6.80 -17.40 -5.44
CA VAL A 31 -5.67 -16.74 -4.76
C VAL A 31 -5.37 -15.38 -5.38
N SER A 32 -5.33 -15.29 -6.72
CA SER A 32 -5.13 -14.01 -7.42
C SER A 32 -6.21 -12.98 -7.06
N GLY A 33 -7.48 -13.41 -7.01
CA GLY A 33 -8.63 -12.58 -6.66
C GLY A 33 -8.64 -12.11 -5.20
N SER A 34 -8.08 -12.91 -4.28
CA SER A 34 -8.05 -12.60 -2.85
C SER A 34 -7.34 -11.28 -2.54
N PHE A 35 -6.31 -10.92 -3.30
CA PHE A 35 -5.66 -9.61 -3.22
C PHE A 35 -6.66 -8.46 -3.40
N TYR A 36 -7.46 -8.55 -4.46
CA TYR A 36 -8.46 -7.50 -4.74
C TYR A 36 -9.59 -7.50 -3.72
N ILE A 37 -9.96 -8.66 -3.18
CA ILE A 37 -10.94 -8.75 -2.08
C ILE A 37 -10.40 -8.01 -0.87
N GLY A 38 -9.16 -8.28 -0.45
CA GLY A 38 -8.50 -7.57 0.65
C GLY A 38 -8.42 -6.07 0.41
N TYR A 39 -8.04 -5.65 -0.81
CA TYR A 39 -7.96 -4.25 -1.22
C TYR A 39 -9.32 -3.55 -1.13
N VAL A 40 -10.36 -4.14 -1.72
CA VAL A 40 -11.71 -3.54 -1.78
C VAL A 40 -12.34 -3.45 -0.39
N ILE A 41 -12.19 -4.48 0.43
CA ILE A 41 -12.72 -4.46 1.81
C ILE A 41 -11.99 -3.42 2.66
N ALA A 42 -10.67 -3.35 2.58
CA ALA A 42 -9.88 -2.44 3.41
C ALA A 42 -10.02 -0.96 3.00
N THR A 43 -10.26 -0.67 1.72
CA THR A 43 -10.30 0.70 1.18
C THR A 43 -11.27 1.62 1.93
N PRO A 44 -12.57 1.31 2.11
CA PRO A 44 -13.51 2.24 2.76
C PRO A 44 -13.13 2.50 4.23
N PHE A 45 -12.60 1.50 4.93
CA PHE A 45 -12.17 1.67 6.32
C PHE A 45 -10.90 2.53 6.41
N LEU A 46 -9.88 2.21 5.63
CA LEU A 46 -8.60 2.91 5.68
C LEU A 46 -8.70 4.34 5.13
N VAL A 47 -9.52 4.58 4.12
CA VAL A 47 -9.75 5.93 3.60
C VAL A 47 -10.50 6.80 4.60
N SER A 48 -11.57 6.28 5.22
CA SER A 48 -12.30 7.05 6.25
C SER A 48 -11.45 7.35 7.49
N LEU A 49 -10.52 6.46 7.84
CA LEU A 49 -9.57 6.70 8.93
C LEU A 49 -8.62 7.88 8.65
N THR A 50 -8.39 8.26 7.38
CA THR A 50 -7.55 9.44 7.06
C THR A 50 -8.18 10.77 7.49
N ASP A 51 -9.48 10.80 7.76
CA ASP A 51 -10.15 12.00 8.25
C ASP A 51 -9.87 12.24 9.74
N THR A 52 -9.61 11.17 10.50
CA THR A 52 -9.40 11.22 11.96
C THR A 52 -7.95 11.00 12.37
N PHE A 53 -7.23 10.17 11.65
CA PHE A 53 -5.83 9.83 11.94
C PHE A 53 -4.88 10.53 10.98
N ASP A 54 -3.62 10.65 11.39
CA ASP A 54 -2.55 11.13 10.52
C ASP A 54 -2.32 10.15 9.36
N ALA A 55 -2.45 10.65 8.14
CA ALA A 55 -2.26 9.85 6.92
C ALA A 55 -0.89 9.14 6.85
N ARG A 56 0.14 9.70 7.51
CA ARG A 56 1.48 9.07 7.59
C ARG A 56 1.45 7.82 8.46
N LYS A 57 0.82 7.91 9.63
CA LYS A 57 0.68 6.76 10.55
C LYS A 57 -0.10 5.64 9.86
N LEU A 58 -1.16 6.03 9.14
CA LEU A 58 -1.97 5.09 8.39
C LEU A 58 -1.19 4.45 7.24
N TYR A 59 -0.41 5.23 6.50
CA TYR A 59 0.49 4.71 5.46
C TYR A 59 1.50 3.70 6.03
N CYS A 60 2.16 4.05 7.14
CA CYS A 60 3.12 3.15 7.78
C CYS A 60 2.46 1.86 8.29
N PHE A 61 1.31 1.98 8.97
CA PHE A 61 0.54 0.81 9.41
C PHE A 61 0.17 -0.10 8.23
N SER A 62 -0.32 0.48 7.15
CA SER A 62 -0.73 -0.27 5.96
C SER A 62 0.45 -0.91 5.23
N SER A 63 1.60 -0.23 5.18
CA SER A 63 2.84 -0.82 4.65
C SER A 63 3.32 -1.99 5.51
N LEU A 64 3.24 -1.89 6.83
CA LEU A 64 3.57 -2.98 7.75
C LEU A 64 2.59 -4.16 7.61
N LEU A 65 1.30 -3.89 7.40
CA LEU A 65 0.31 -4.93 7.14
C LEU A 65 0.60 -5.69 5.84
N GLY A 66 0.93 -4.97 4.77
CA GLY A 66 1.33 -5.58 3.50
C GLY A 66 2.65 -6.36 3.62
N CYS A 67 3.62 -5.82 4.35
CA CYS A 67 4.89 -6.49 4.65
C CYS A 67 4.65 -7.80 5.41
N LEU A 68 3.80 -7.77 6.44
CA LEU A 68 3.41 -8.96 7.20
C LEU A 68 2.75 -10.01 6.28
N GLY A 69 1.84 -9.59 5.39
CA GLY A 69 1.23 -10.49 4.41
C GLY A 69 2.26 -11.19 3.52
N LEU A 70 3.25 -10.45 3.00
CA LEU A 70 4.35 -10.99 2.19
C LEU A 70 5.26 -11.94 2.98
N LEU A 71 5.60 -11.60 4.24
CA LEU A 71 6.38 -12.47 5.12
C LEU A 71 5.63 -13.78 5.44
N LEU A 72 4.36 -13.69 5.81
CA LEU A 72 3.54 -14.86 6.07
C LEU A 72 3.40 -15.73 4.81
N PHE A 73 3.28 -15.11 3.64
CA PHE A 73 3.25 -15.83 2.38
C PHE A 73 4.58 -16.57 2.14
N SER A 74 5.73 -15.90 2.29
CA SER A 74 7.06 -16.50 2.12
C SER A 74 7.29 -17.71 3.02
N PHE A 75 6.91 -17.62 4.29
CA PHE A 75 7.27 -18.66 5.28
C PHE A 75 6.19 -19.71 5.55
N LEU A 76 4.92 -19.35 5.36
CA LEU A 76 3.80 -20.18 5.85
C LEU A 76 2.80 -20.56 4.74
N ALA A 77 2.92 -20.03 3.52
CA ALA A 77 2.01 -20.41 2.45
C ALA A 77 2.31 -21.85 2.00
N SER A 78 1.33 -22.72 2.11
CA SER A 78 1.46 -24.13 1.75
C SER A 78 0.23 -24.69 1.01
N ASN A 79 -0.84 -23.91 0.94
CA ASN A 79 -2.09 -24.31 0.30
C ASN A 79 -2.91 -23.08 -0.11
N VAL A 80 -3.98 -23.29 -0.89
CA VAL A 80 -4.86 -22.23 -1.42
C VAL A 80 -5.42 -21.32 -0.32
N PHE A 81 -5.83 -21.90 0.81
CA PHE A 81 -6.48 -21.15 1.89
C PHE A 81 -5.52 -20.18 2.55
N ASN A 82 -4.35 -20.65 2.98
CA ASN A 82 -3.32 -19.82 3.62
C ASN A 82 -2.80 -18.75 2.64
N ALA A 83 -2.49 -19.15 1.39
CA ALA A 83 -2.04 -18.26 0.35
C ALA A 83 -3.06 -17.13 0.10
N SER A 84 -4.36 -17.46 0.05
CA SER A 84 -5.43 -16.46 -0.16
C SER A 84 -5.51 -15.47 0.98
N ILE A 85 -5.40 -15.91 2.23
CA ILE A 85 -5.43 -15.02 3.40
C ILE A 85 -4.24 -14.07 3.38
N TYR A 86 -3.03 -14.60 3.18
CA TYR A 86 -1.82 -13.78 3.20
C TYR A 86 -1.79 -12.81 2.01
N TRP A 87 -2.25 -13.25 0.84
CA TRP A 87 -2.32 -12.40 -0.34
C TRP A 87 -3.41 -11.32 -0.21
N ALA A 88 -4.52 -11.61 0.46
CA ALA A 88 -5.53 -10.61 0.83
C ALA A 88 -4.98 -9.55 1.81
N LEU A 89 -4.13 -9.93 2.77
CA LEU A 89 -3.45 -8.98 3.65
C LEU A 89 -2.53 -8.03 2.88
N VAL A 90 -1.83 -8.53 1.85
CA VAL A 90 -1.02 -7.68 0.96
C VAL A 90 -1.90 -6.66 0.25
N GLY A 91 -3.04 -7.09 -0.29
CA GLY A 91 -4.03 -6.20 -0.92
C GLY A 91 -4.57 -5.15 0.05
N ALA A 92 -4.93 -5.55 1.27
CA ALA A 92 -5.38 -4.63 2.32
C ALA A 92 -4.29 -3.61 2.69
N GLY A 93 -3.04 -4.03 2.79
CA GLY A 93 -1.90 -3.14 3.01
C GLY A 93 -1.75 -2.11 1.89
N LEU A 94 -1.91 -2.53 0.64
CA LEU A 94 -1.84 -1.63 -0.51
C LEU A 94 -2.94 -0.56 -0.50
N ALA A 95 -4.15 -0.91 -0.08
CA ALA A 95 -5.29 0.02 0.00
C ALA A 95 -4.96 1.26 0.85
N GLY A 96 -4.24 1.09 1.95
CA GLY A 96 -3.88 2.17 2.85
C GLY A 96 -2.57 2.89 2.50
N THR A 97 -1.90 2.55 1.40
CA THR A 97 -0.68 3.26 0.97
C THR A 97 -0.97 4.28 -0.14
N TYR A 98 -1.86 3.97 -1.08
CA TYR A 98 -2.10 4.84 -2.23
C TYR A 98 -2.87 6.12 -1.85
N MET A 99 -4.05 6.01 -1.23
CA MET A 99 -4.88 7.16 -0.89
C MET A 99 -4.27 8.03 0.23
N PRO A 100 -3.76 7.48 1.33
CA PRO A 100 -3.06 8.29 2.32
C PRO A 100 -1.80 8.95 1.75
N GLY A 101 -1.06 8.28 0.87
CA GLY A 101 0.09 8.88 0.18
C GLY A 101 -0.30 10.08 -0.68
N LEU A 102 -1.41 10.01 -1.42
CA LEU A 102 -1.96 11.12 -2.19
C LEU A 102 -2.42 12.27 -1.27
N GLN A 103 -3.01 11.96 -0.13
CA GLN A 103 -3.42 12.96 0.85
C GLN A 103 -2.23 13.70 1.46
N ILE A 104 -1.15 12.98 1.80
CA ILE A 104 0.11 13.57 2.27
C ILE A 104 0.68 14.52 1.21
N LEU A 105 0.67 14.12 -0.06
CA LEU A 105 1.13 14.96 -1.16
C LEU A 105 0.26 16.22 -1.29
N ASN A 106 -1.06 16.05 -1.32
CA ASN A 106 -2.02 17.16 -1.47
C ASN A 106 -1.95 18.19 -0.33
N SER A 107 -1.63 17.76 0.90
CA SER A 107 -1.53 18.65 2.06
C SER A 107 -0.34 19.60 1.97
N ARG A 108 0.64 19.32 1.11
CA ARG A 108 1.88 20.10 0.94
C ARG A 108 1.87 20.98 -0.31
N LEU A 109 0.87 20.87 -1.18
CA LEU A 109 0.83 21.54 -2.47
C LEU A 109 -0.13 22.73 -2.46
N ASN A 110 0.25 23.79 -3.19
CA ASN A 110 -0.63 24.92 -3.51
C ASN A 110 -1.63 24.51 -4.61
N LYS A 111 -2.82 25.12 -4.61
CA LYS A 111 -3.91 24.81 -5.56
C LYS A 111 -3.47 24.80 -7.03
N ILE A 112 -2.62 25.74 -7.44
CA ILE A 112 -2.17 25.92 -8.84
C ILE A 112 -1.31 24.73 -9.34
N SER A 113 -0.53 24.12 -8.45
CA SER A 113 0.39 23.03 -8.81
C SER A 113 -0.20 21.65 -8.59
N ARG A 114 -1.35 21.57 -7.90
CA ARG A 114 -1.94 20.33 -7.41
C ARG A 114 -2.22 19.31 -8.51
N GLU A 115 -2.86 19.73 -9.58
CA GLU A 115 -3.27 18.84 -10.69
C GLU A 115 -2.06 18.17 -11.34
N LYS A 116 -1.00 18.94 -11.60
CA LYS A 116 0.24 18.42 -12.18
C LYS A 116 0.90 17.37 -11.29
N TYR A 117 1.02 17.64 -9.98
CA TYR A 117 1.67 16.70 -9.06
C TYR A 117 0.82 15.46 -8.78
N VAL A 118 -0.51 15.58 -8.78
CA VAL A 118 -1.42 14.42 -8.70
C VAL A 118 -1.26 13.54 -9.93
N ALA A 119 -1.21 14.12 -11.14
CA ALA A 119 -0.97 13.36 -12.37
C ALA A 119 0.38 12.62 -12.33
N VAL A 120 1.45 13.30 -11.90
CA VAL A 120 2.77 12.68 -11.71
C VAL A 120 2.71 11.56 -10.68
N TYR A 121 2.04 11.76 -9.53
CA TYR A 121 1.88 10.73 -8.50
C TYR A 121 1.17 9.49 -9.04
N THR A 122 0.09 9.70 -9.80
CA THR A 122 -0.66 8.60 -10.44
C THR A 122 0.18 7.86 -11.48
N SER A 123 1.00 8.57 -12.26
CA SER A 123 1.94 7.96 -13.21
C SER A 123 2.97 7.07 -12.50
N PHE A 124 3.43 7.44 -11.32
CA PHE A 124 4.33 6.61 -10.51
C PHE A 124 3.70 5.30 -10.04
N PHE A 125 2.36 5.20 -9.99
CA PHE A 125 1.68 3.94 -9.76
C PHE A 125 1.96 2.95 -10.90
N GLY A 126 1.71 3.36 -12.14
CA GLY A 126 1.99 2.52 -13.32
C GLY A 126 3.46 2.15 -13.46
N LEU A 127 4.38 3.12 -13.22
CA LEU A 127 5.82 2.86 -13.20
C LEU A 127 6.21 1.88 -12.09
N GLY A 128 5.59 1.96 -10.92
CA GLY A 128 5.81 1.04 -9.81
C GLY A 128 5.40 -0.40 -10.14
N VAL A 129 4.27 -0.57 -10.83
CA VAL A 129 3.82 -1.88 -11.33
C VAL A 129 4.79 -2.41 -12.37
N ALA A 130 5.17 -1.62 -13.38
CA ALA A 130 6.14 -2.03 -14.41
C ALA A 130 7.49 -2.43 -13.79
N PHE A 131 7.98 -1.65 -12.82
CA PHE A 131 9.20 -1.93 -12.08
C PHE A 131 9.10 -3.24 -11.29
N SER A 132 7.95 -3.50 -10.66
CA SER A 132 7.67 -4.76 -9.97
C SER A 132 7.79 -5.96 -10.91
N PHE A 133 7.13 -5.92 -12.06
CA PHE A 133 7.22 -6.99 -13.06
C PHE A 133 8.65 -7.19 -13.57
N SER A 134 9.39 -6.10 -13.81
CA SER A 134 10.78 -6.17 -14.27
C SER A 134 11.69 -6.83 -13.23
N ILE A 135 11.63 -6.39 -11.96
CA ILE A 135 12.47 -6.95 -10.88
C ILE A 135 12.18 -8.44 -10.69
N PHE A 136 10.90 -8.82 -10.50
CA PHE A 136 10.60 -10.23 -10.22
C PHE A 136 10.77 -11.12 -11.45
N GLY A 137 10.59 -10.58 -12.68
CA GLY A 137 10.96 -11.28 -13.91
C GLY A 137 12.45 -11.57 -13.99
N ILE A 138 13.30 -10.60 -13.63
CA ILE A 138 14.75 -10.78 -13.54
C ILE A 138 15.12 -11.80 -12.45
N LEU A 139 14.58 -11.67 -11.24
CA LEU A 139 14.84 -12.62 -10.15
C LEU A 139 14.47 -14.05 -10.55
N LYS A 140 13.32 -14.23 -11.20
CA LYS A 140 12.92 -15.53 -11.72
C LYS A 140 13.88 -16.06 -12.80
N SER A 141 14.40 -15.22 -13.69
CA SER A 141 15.38 -15.64 -14.70
C SER A 141 16.71 -16.12 -14.10
N TYR A 142 17.06 -15.66 -12.89
CA TYR A 142 18.18 -16.16 -12.09
C TYR A 142 17.83 -17.35 -11.19
N ASN A 143 16.67 -17.98 -11.40
CA ASN A 143 16.17 -19.12 -10.60
C ASN A 143 16.07 -18.82 -9.09
N VAL A 144 15.80 -17.57 -8.72
CA VAL A 144 15.48 -17.25 -7.32
C VAL A 144 14.19 -17.94 -6.92
N SER A 145 14.16 -18.54 -5.74
CA SER A 145 12.96 -19.25 -5.25
C SER A 145 11.78 -18.29 -5.03
N TRP A 146 10.58 -18.80 -5.06
CA TRP A 146 9.39 -17.97 -4.79
C TRP A 146 9.41 -17.46 -3.34
N GLU A 147 9.87 -18.24 -2.38
CA GLU A 147 10.02 -17.86 -0.98
C GLU A 147 10.90 -16.63 -0.83
N ASP A 148 12.09 -16.65 -1.45
CA ASP A 148 13.05 -15.55 -1.42
C ASP A 148 12.52 -14.32 -2.15
N ALA A 149 11.76 -14.50 -3.24
CA ALA A 149 11.14 -13.40 -3.95
C ALA A 149 10.08 -12.67 -3.11
N PHE A 150 9.22 -13.41 -2.39
CA PHE A 150 8.25 -12.83 -1.46
C PHE A 150 8.94 -12.16 -0.27
N LEU A 151 10.01 -12.76 0.26
CA LEU A 151 10.82 -12.16 1.32
C LEU A 151 11.46 -10.85 0.83
N PHE A 152 12.05 -10.84 -0.35
CA PHE A 152 12.64 -9.64 -0.96
C PHE A 152 11.58 -8.53 -1.16
N ALA A 153 10.39 -8.89 -1.64
CA ALA A 153 9.27 -7.95 -1.75
C ALA A 153 8.89 -7.34 -0.40
N SER A 154 8.88 -8.16 0.67
CA SER A 154 8.56 -7.70 2.02
C SER A 154 9.59 -6.69 2.54
N ILE A 155 10.88 -6.94 2.32
CA ILE A 155 11.97 -6.05 2.71
C ILE A 155 11.85 -4.70 2.00
N ILE A 156 11.61 -4.70 0.67
CA ILE A 156 11.44 -3.44 -0.08
C ILE A 156 10.22 -2.66 0.42
N LEU A 157 9.12 -3.35 0.69
CA LEU A 157 7.91 -2.71 1.21
C LEU A 157 8.15 -2.11 2.60
N PHE A 158 8.84 -2.83 3.48
CA PHE A 158 9.25 -2.32 4.80
C PHE A 158 10.12 -1.07 4.68
N LEU A 159 11.15 -1.12 3.84
CA LEU A 159 12.04 0.01 3.61
C LEU A 159 11.31 1.21 2.99
N SER A 160 10.24 1.00 2.23
CA SER A 160 9.43 2.08 1.66
C SER A 160 8.66 2.89 2.71
N ALA A 161 8.36 2.30 3.87
CA ALA A 161 7.69 2.98 4.97
C ALA A 161 8.66 3.83 5.82
N PHE A 162 9.94 3.46 5.86
CA PHE A 162 10.95 4.07 6.72
C PHE A 162 11.13 5.59 6.55
N PRO A 163 11.21 6.15 5.32
CA PRO A 163 11.34 7.59 5.14
C PRO A 163 10.19 8.39 5.77
N LEU A 164 8.97 7.85 5.77
CA LEU A 164 7.80 8.54 6.34
C LEU A 164 7.80 8.53 7.87
N LEU A 165 8.46 7.56 8.50
CA LEU A 165 8.66 7.52 9.95
C LEU A 165 9.67 8.57 10.42
N LEU A 166 10.68 8.87 9.57
CA LEU A 166 11.73 9.85 9.90
C LEU A 166 11.27 11.31 9.77
N PHE A 167 10.29 11.58 8.92
CA PHE A 167 9.74 12.93 8.77
C PHE A 167 8.75 13.21 9.90
N SER A 168 9.21 13.82 10.99
CA SER A 168 8.43 14.16 12.17
C SER A 168 7.20 15.01 11.85
N GLY A 169 6.09 14.72 12.57
CA GLY A 169 4.76 15.26 12.30
C GLY A 169 4.51 16.71 12.74
N GLU A 170 5.51 17.46 13.18
CA GLU A 170 5.35 18.80 13.78
C GLU A 170 4.62 19.81 12.88
N GLU A 171 4.89 19.80 11.57
CA GLU A 171 4.24 20.74 10.63
C GLU A 171 2.73 20.51 10.43
N ILE A 172 2.22 19.29 10.63
CA ILE A 172 0.80 18.99 10.43
C ILE A 172 -0.01 19.35 11.68
N GLU A 173 0.53 19.16 12.87
CA GLU A 173 -0.13 19.61 14.11
C GLU A 173 -0.26 21.13 14.15
N GLU A 174 0.76 21.87 13.73
CA GLU A 174 0.65 23.33 13.62
C GLU A 174 -0.42 23.77 12.59
N ARG A 175 -0.52 23.10 11.44
CA ARG A 175 -1.54 23.42 10.43
C ARG A 175 -2.95 23.05 10.88
N LYS A 176 -3.13 21.88 11.55
CA LYS A 176 -4.42 21.54 12.18
C LYS A 176 -4.80 22.58 13.23
N LYS A 177 -3.87 22.97 14.10
CA LYS A 177 -4.10 24.03 15.10
C LYS A 177 -4.48 25.36 14.47
N LYS A 178 -3.79 25.78 13.40
CA LYS A 178 -4.13 27.00 12.65
C LYS A 178 -5.48 26.92 11.93
N SER A 179 -5.83 25.76 11.38
CA SER A 179 -7.14 25.53 10.74
C SER A 179 -8.27 25.54 11.76
N TYR A 180 -8.12 24.86 12.91
CA TYR A 180 -9.09 24.91 14.00
C TYR A 180 -9.27 26.34 14.57
N GLN A 181 -8.17 27.08 14.76
CA GLN A 181 -8.24 28.47 15.20
C GLN A 181 -8.91 29.38 14.16
N GLY A 182 -8.73 29.12 12.87
CA GLY A 182 -9.42 29.82 11.78
C GLY A 182 -10.92 29.56 11.79
N ILE A 183 -11.35 28.32 11.98
CA ILE A 183 -12.76 27.91 12.07
C ILE A 183 -13.42 28.54 13.32
N ILE A 184 -12.77 28.47 14.46
CA ILE A 184 -13.27 29.08 15.71
C ILE A 184 -13.44 30.59 15.56
N LYS A 185 -12.49 31.27 14.93
CA LYS A 185 -12.59 32.72 14.69
C LYS A 185 -13.75 33.12 13.78
N VAL A 186 -14.20 32.23 12.89
CA VAL A 186 -15.33 32.49 11.98
C VAL A 186 -16.67 32.15 12.65
N ILE A 187 -16.71 31.08 13.45
CA ILE A 187 -17.96 30.57 14.04
C ILE A 187 -18.34 31.31 15.33
N VAL A 188 -17.37 31.61 16.19
CA VAL A 188 -17.68 32.29 17.48
C VAL A 188 -18.42 33.61 17.34
N PRO A 189 -18.09 34.54 16.39
CA PRO A 189 -18.85 35.77 16.21
C PRO A 189 -20.30 35.57 15.77
N ILE A 190 -20.62 34.45 15.11
CA ILE A 190 -21.97 34.16 14.59
C ILE A 190 -22.94 33.79 15.74
N PHE A 191 -22.41 33.26 16.85
CA PHE A 191 -23.22 32.86 18.02
C PHE A 191 -23.18 33.89 19.18
N THR A 192 -22.43 34.99 19.01
CA THR A 192 -22.31 36.07 20.05
C THR A 192 -22.99 37.37 19.65
N THR A 193 -23.65 37.43 18.52
CA THR A 193 -24.56 38.48 18.09
C THR A 193 -26.02 38.01 18.18
#